data_d0d4931ec814b727a10f9102e251f703
#
_entry.id   d0d4931ec814b727a10f9102e251f703
#
_cell.length_a   1.000
_cell.length_b   1.000
_cell.length_c   1.000
_cell.angle_alpha   90.00
_cell.angle_beta   90.00
_cell.angle_gamma   90.00
#
_symmetry.space_group_name_H-M   'P 1'
#
loop_
_entity.id
_entity.type
_entity.pdbx_description
1 polymer ?
#
loop_
_entity_poly.entity_id
_entity_poly.type
_entity_poly.pdbx_seq_one_letter_code
_entity_poly.pdbx_strand_id
1 'polypeptide(L)'
;MTTTATVSFASAADKREQTPVVTELATGVYGYISDFDPNAGFIVGDEYVVAIDTRPTPRMARQFLADIRSVTDKPVKFIVLTHYHAVRVMGASAFPDLQAIIASGGTRDWIATRGQADFDSEVGRFPRLFQGVEEVAGLTWPTFSFEREMSLWVGGREVQLKCLGRGHSSGDTVAWLPDCGVLFAGDVVENRCGVYAGDAYIRDWAGTLEAVKALRPRVLVPGRGAVVSNPAACIAAVQGTQDFLSTLLSTVQAGIAAGEGLRDCFERAEAEMAPRFGDWPVFQHVLPFDVSRAFDELGGIEHPAIWTADRDRELWQILRG
;
A
#
# COMPACT_ATOMS: atom_id res chain seq x y z
N MET A 1 24.83 -6.62 29.18
CA MET A 1 23.58 -6.24 28.48
C MET A 1 23.75 -6.69 27.04
N THR A 2 23.29 -7.87 26.72
CA THR A 2 23.29 -8.42 25.35
C THR A 2 22.17 -7.72 24.59
N THR A 3 22.55 -6.83 23.69
CA THR A 3 21.65 -6.31 22.66
C THR A 3 21.19 -7.49 21.81
N THR A 4 19.99 -7.97 22.07
CA THR A 4 19.28 -8.86 21.16
C THR A 4 19.13 -8.09 19.85
N ALA A 5 19.87 -8.51 18.83
CA ALA A 5 19.70 -7.99 17.48
C ALA A 5 18.22 -8.21 17.11
N THR A 6 17.50 -7.14 16.88
CA THR A 6 16.13 -7.19 16.33
C THR A 6 16.23 -7.88 14.98
N VAL A 7 15.72 -9.09 14.89
CA VAL A 7 15.71 -9.83 13.62
C VAL A 7 14.71 -9.13 12.72
N SER A 8 15.22 -8.52 11.65
CA SER A 8 14.42 -7.80 10.68
C SER A 8 13.82 -8.79 9.68
N PHE A 9 12.52 -8.72 9.42
CA PHE A 9 11.87 -9.41 8.30
C PHE A 9 12.33 -8.88 6.92
N ALA A 10 13.06 -7.75 6.89
CA ALA A 10 13.45 -7.10 5.65
C ALA A 10 14.45 -7.93 4.83
N SER A 11 14.21 -8.00 3.53
CA SER A 11 15.16 -8.51 2.55
C SER A 11 16.37 -7.57 2.39
N ALA A 12 17.45 -8.04 1.74
CA ALA A 12 18.60 -7.18 1.45
C ALA A 12 18.22 -5.98 0.56
N ALA A 13 17.25 -6.13 -0.34
CA ALA A 13 16.73 -5.07 -1.18
C ALA A 13 16.04 -3.97 -0.37
N ASP A 14 15.30 -4.33 0.67
CA ASP A 14 14.55 -3.40 1.52
C ASP A 14 15.46 -2.46 2.33
N LYS A 15 16.75 -2.79 2.42
CA LYS A 15 17.75 -1.98 3.15
C LYS A 15 18.35 -0.87 2.31
N ARG A 16 18.14 -0.88 0.98
CA ARG A 16 18.65 0.18 0.10
C ARG A 16 17.78 1.43 0.19
N GLU A 17 18.42 2.56 0.34
CA GLU A 17 17.72 3.84 0.20
C GLU A 17 17.22 4.01 -1.22
N GLN A 18 16.03 4.59 -1.34
CA GLN A 18 15.38 4.91 -2.61
C GLN A 18 15.25 6.44 -2.74
N THR A 19 15.49 6.93 -3.94
CA THR A 19 15.18 8.31 -4.30
C THR A 19 14.01 8.28 -5.26
N PRO A 20 12.81 8.69 -4.84
CA PRO A 20 11.66 8.73 -5.72
C PRO A 20 11.87 9.70 -6.88
N VAL A 21 11.29 9.38 -8.04
CA VAL A 21 11.37 10.17 -9.25
C VAL A 21 9.98 10.68 -9.62
N VAL A 22 9.86 11.98 -9.91
CA VAL A 22 8.65 12.54 -10.50
C VAL A 22 8.59 12.14 -11.97
N THR A 23 7.52 11.47 -12.36
CA THR A 23 7.29 11.00 -13.72
C THR A 23 5.96 11.54 -14.23
N GLU A 24 5.95 12.28 -15.33
CA GLU A 24 4.71 12.70 -15.95
C GLU A 24 4.06 11.51 -16.67
N LEU A 25 2.82 11.19 -16.28
CA LEU A 25 2.03 10.04 -16.77
C LEU A 25 1.05 10.45 -17.88
N ALA A 26 0.55 11.64 -17.76
CA ALA A 26 -0.28 12.37 -18.73
C ALA A 26 -0.17 13.86 -18.40
N THR A 27 -0.58 14.74 -19.29
CA THR A 27 -0.51 16.19 -19.04
C THR A 27 -1.10 16.58 -17.70
N GLY A 28 -0.27 17.08 -16.78
CA GLY A 28 -0.66 17.49 -15.44
C GLY A 28 -0.93 16.34 -14.46
N VAL A 29 -0.58 15.10 -14.78
CA VAL A 29 -0.71 13.93 -13.90
C VAL A 29 0.65 13.30 -13.69
N TYR A 30 1.08 13.19 -12.45
CA TYR A 30 2.44 12.79 -12.09
C TYR A 30 2.45 11.64 -11.09
N GLY A 31 3.28 10.64 -11.35
CA GLY A 31 3.69 9.64 -10.36
C GLY A 31 4.93 10.10 -9.61
N TYR A 32 5.01 9.76 -8.34
CA TYR A 32 6.17 9.90 -7.47
C TYR A 32 6.66 8.50 -7.14
N ILE A 33 7.60 8.00 -7.92
CA ILE A 33 7.86 6.58 -8.11
C ILE A 33 9.23 6.21 -7.58
N SER A 34 9.29 5.13 -6.83
CA SER A 34 10.52 4.44 -6.45
C SER A 34 10.43 2.95 -6.82
N ASP A 35 11.59 2.25 -6.81
CA ASP A 35 11.63 0.85 -7.26
C ASP A 35 10.77 -0.07 -6.40
N PHE A 36 10.75 0.12 -5.08
CA PHE A 36 10.03 -0.75 -4.16
C PHE A 36 9.53 -0.08 -2.86
N ASP A 37 9.77 1.22 -2.67
CA ASP A 37 9.13 1.99 -1.60
C ASP A 37 7.71 2.41 -2.04
N PRO A 38 6.84 2.78 -1.09
CA PRO A 38 5.49 3.21 -1.42
C PRO A 38 5.47 4.35 -2.45
N ASN A 39 4.81 4.11 -3.59
CA ASN A 39 4.58 5.13 -4.59
C ASN A 39 3.51 6.12 -4.12
N ALA A 40 3.58 7.34 -4.63
CA ALA A 40 2.61 8.39 -4.44
C ALA A 40 2.34 9.07 -5.79
N GLY A 41 1.55 10.12 -5.82
CA GLY A 41 1.36 10.89 -7.03
C GLY A 41 0.69 12.23 -6.78
N PHE A 42 0.54 13.02 -7.85
CA PHE A 42 -0.18 14.27 -7.77
C PHE A 42 -0.79 14.69 -9.10
N ILE A 43 -1.83 15.49 -9.02
CA ILE A 43 -2.60 15.97 -10.16
C ILE A 43 -2.62 17.49 -10.08
N VAL A 44 -2.15 18.15 -11.15
CA VAL A 44 -2.07 19.60 -11.23
C VAL A 44 -3.31 20.12 -11.96
N GLY A 45 -4.14 20.86 -11.24
CA GLY A 45 -5.29 21.57 -11.79
C GLY A 45 -4.95 23.01 -12.20
N ASP A 46 -6.00 23.81 -12.42
CA ASP A 46 -5.83 25.22 -12.83
C ASP A 46 -5.32 26.08 -11.69
N GLU A 47 -5.79 25.87 -10.46
CA GLU A 47 -5.50 26.71 -9.29
C GLU A 47 -4.75 25.97 -8.17
N TYR A 48 -4.83 24.65 -8.11
CA TYR A 48 -4.28 23.84 -7.03
C TYR A 48 -3.84 22.46 -7.49
N VAL A 49 -3.15 21.77 -6.60
CA VAL A 49 -2.71 20.40 -6.75
C VAL A 49 -3.50 19.49 -5.80
N VAL A 50 -3.82 18.28 -6.27
CA VAL A 50 -4.29 17.16 -5.44
C VAL A 50 -3.16 16.14 -5.31
N ALA A 51 -2.77 15.80 -4.09
CA ALA A 51 -1.82 14.72 -3.84
C ALA A 51 -2.54 13.39 -3.60
N ILE A 52 -1.95 12.31 -4.07
CA ILE A 52 -2.37 10.93 -3.78
C ILE A 52 -1.35 10.36 -2.82
N ASP A 53 -1.79 10.07 -1.58
CA ASP A 53 -0.97 9.73 -0.42
C ASP A 53 0.02 10.84 0.03
N THR A 54 0.65 10.67 1.19
CA THR A 54 1.42 11.74 1.85
C THR A 54 2.88 11.43 2.12
N ARG A 55 3.33 10.21 1.92
CA ARG A 55 4.59 9.65 2.45
C ARG A 55 4.52 9.31 3.95
N PRO A 56 5.47 8.49 4.47
CA PRO A 56 5.46 7.97 5.84
C PRO A 56 5.65 9.01 6.96
N THR A 57 6.35 10.11 6.70
CA THR A 57 6.66 11.11 7.74
C THR A 57 6.59 12.53 7.20
N PRO A 58 6.43 13.54 8.07
CA PRO A 58 6.47 14.95 7.66
C PRO A 58 7.78 15.34 6.96
N ARG A 59 8.91 14.78 7.39
CA ARG A 59 10.21 15.00 6.73
C ARG A 59 10.20 14.51 5.28
N MET A 60 9.76 13.31 5.04
CA MET A 60 9.67 12.74 3.69
C MET A 60 8.60 13.43 2.84
N ALA A 61 7.50 13.87 3.46
CA ALA A 61 6.46 14.65 2.79
C ALA A 61 6.95 16.05 2.36
N ARG A 62 7.84 16.69 3.12
CA ARG A 62 8.46 17.95 2.68
C ARG A 62 9.33 17.79 1.44
N GLN A 63 10.03 16.65 1.31
CA GLN A 63 10.75 16.34 0.06
C GLN A 63 9.77 16.18 -1.10
N PHE A 64 8.70 15.42 -0.90
CA PHE A 64 7.64 15.27 -1.90
C PHE A 64 7.03 16.63 -2.33
N LEU A 65 6.78 17.53 -1.36
CA LEU A 65 6.32 18.89 -1.64
C LEU A 65 7.35 19.71 -2.43
N ALA A 66 8.64 19.57 -2.11
CA ALA A 66 9.70 20.25 -2.87
C ALA A 66 9.74 19.76 -4.33
N ASP A 67 9.56 18.44 -4.52
CA ASP A 67 9.52 17.82 -5.85
C ASP A 67 8.25 18.25 -6.63
N ILE A 68 7.09 18.37 -5.99
CA ILE A 68 5.88 18.97 -6.59
C ILE A 68 6.15 20.43 -7.01
N ARG A 69 6.82 21.22 -6.18
CA ARG A 69 7.16 22.62 -6.48
C ARG A 69 8.15 22.77 -7.65
N SER A 70 8.94 21.75 -7.94
CA SER A 70 9.79 21.75 -9.14
C SER A 70 8.97 21.64 -10.44
N VAL A 71 7.72 21.20 -10.36
CA VAL A 71 6.78 21.07 -11.46
C VAL A 71 5.82 22.25 -11.56
N THR A 72 5.34 22.76 -10.41
CA THR A 72 4.33 23.82 -10.37
C THR A 72 4.39 24.62 -9.09
N ASP A 73 4.12 25.93 -9.16
CA ASP A 73 4.01 26.82 -8.00
C ASP A 73 2.64 26.73 -7.30
N LYS A 74 1.69 25.97 -7.85
CA LYS A 74 0.34 25.85 -7.29
C LYS A 74 0.35 25.11 -5.96
N PRO A 75 -0.46 25.58 -4.96
CA PRO A 75 -0.49 24.93 -3.66
C PRO A 75 -1.17 23.56 -3.71
N VAL A 76 -0.71 22.62 -2.88
CA VAL A 76 -1.45 21.37 -2.62
C VAL A 76 -2.59 21.70 -1.67
N LYS A 77 -3.83 21.55 -2.15
CA LYS A 77 -5.04 21.86 -1.37
C LYS A 77 -5.76 20.62 -0.86
N PHE A 78 -5.62 19.52 -1.54
CA PHE A 78 -6.31 18.26 -1.22
C PHE A 78 -5.32 17.10 -1.22
N ILE A 79 -5.56 16.18 -0.29
CA ILE A 79 -4.91 14.87 -0.25
C ILE A 79 -5.99 13.82 -0.37
N VAL A 80 -5.74 12.81 -1.20
CA VAL A 80 -6.52 11.57 -1.25
C VAL A 80 -5.67 10.47 -0.63
N LEU A 81 -6.19 9.78 0.38
CA LEU A 81 -5.55 8.60 0.97
C LEU A 81 -6.08 7.34 0.29
N THR A 82 -5.17 6.52 -0.21
CA THR A 82 -5.54 5.24 -0.86
C THR A 82 -6.00 4.21 0.16
N HIS A 83 -5.37 4.16 1.34
CA HIS A 83 -5.73 3.30 2.46
C HIS A 83 -5.11 3.81 3.77
N TYR A 84 -5.17 3.04 4.85
CA TYR A 84 -4.88 3.52 6.21
C TYR A 84 -3.43 3.37 6.69
N HIS A 85 -2.58 2.56 6.01
CA HIS A 85 -1.24 2.22 6.49
C HIS A 85 -0.35 3.45 6.71
N ALA A 86 0.42 3.41 7.79
CA ALA A 86 1.23 4.53 8.24
C ALA A 86 2.25 5.00 7.17
N VAL A 87 2.81 4.07 6.39
CA VAL A 87 3.73 4.39 5.27
C VAL A 87 3.11 5.28 4.19
N ARG A 88 1.78 5.45 4.18
CA ARG A 88 1.04 6.26 3.21
C ARG A 88 0.54 7.58 3.76
N VAL A 89 0.21 7.62 5.07
CA VAL A 89 -0.67 8.67 5.58
C VAL A 89 -0.02 9.64 6.57
N MET A 90 1.09 9.27 7.22
CA MET A 90 1.60 10.04 8.37
C MET A 90 2.32 11.34 8.01
N GLY A 91 2.58 11.62 6.73
CA GLY A 91 3.22 12.85 6.27
C GLY A 91 2.30 14.06 6.13
N ALA A 92 0.98 13.93 6.35
CA ALA A 92 -0.01 14.96 6.03
C ALA A 92 0.23 16.32 6.72
N SER A 93 0.78 16.33 7.93
CA SER A 93 1.08 17.58 8.67
C SER A 93 2.13 18.49 8.02
N ALA A 94 2.88 17.97 7.02
CA ALA A 94 3.85 18.77 6.27
C ALA A 94 3.21 19.68 5.21
N PHE A 95 1.93 19.49 4.88
CA PHE A 95 1.25 20.23 3.83
C PHE A 95 0.58 21.49 4.44
N PRO A 96 1.11 22.71 4.18
CA PRO A 96 0.71 23.88 4.96
C PRO A 96 -0.66 24.45 4.58
N ASP A 97 -1.11 24.19 3.36
CA ASP A 97 -2.28 24.87 2.77
C ASP A 97 -3.47 23.94 2.52
N LEU A 98 -3.50 22.79 3.23
CA LEU A 98 -4.56 21.81 3.05
C LEU A 98 -5.95 22.37 3.39
N GLN A 99 -6.88 22.14 2.48
CA GLN A 99 -8.31 22.38 2.69
C GLN A 99 -9.03 21.10 3.13
N ALA A 100 -8.61 19.93 2.59
CA ALA A 100 -9.19 18.65 2.98
C ALA A 100 -8.23 17.49 2.77
N ILE A 101 -8.45 16.45 3.59
CA ILE A 101 -7.94 15.09 3.42
C ILE A 101 -9.14 14.21 3.16
N ILE A 102 -9.11 13.49 2.06
CA ILE A 102 -10.23 12.70 1.53
C ILE A 102 -9.85 11.22 1.61
N ALA A 103 -10.72 10.38 2.15
CA ALA A 103 -10.56 8.94 2.20
C ALA A 103 -11.91 8.23 2.15
N SER A 104 -11.90 6.92 1.93
CA SER A 104 -13.10 6.12 2.17
C SER A 104 -13.47 6.08 3.66
N GLY A 105 -14.74 5.81 3.97
CA GLY A 105 -15.22 5.56 5.32
C GLY A 105 -14.41 4.42 5.97
N GLY A 106 -14.19 3.32 5.26
CA GLY A 106 -13.39 2.18 5.76
C GLY A 106 -11.94 2.55 6.09
N THR A 107 -11.28 3.37 5.28
CA THR A 107 -9.93 3.89 5.58
C THR A 107 -9.94 4.74 6.85
N ARG A 108 -10.92 5.65 7.00
CA ARG A 108 -11.04 6.49 8.19
C ARG A 108 -11.28 5.67 9.45
N ASP A 109 -12.15 4.66 9.37
CA ASP A 109 -12.44 3.77 10.50
C ASP A 109 -11.22 2.95 10.92
N TRP A 110 -10.41 2.51 9.96
CA TRP A 110 -9.18 1.80 10.28
C TRP A 110 -8.07 2.70 10.80
N ILE A 111 -7.97 3.94 10.37
CA ILE A 111 -7.11 4.94 11.03
C ILE A 111 -7.53 5.09 12.50
N ALA A 112 -8.84 5.18 12.77
CA ALA A 112 -9.36 5.35 14.13
C ALA A 112 -9.13 4.12 15.04
N THR A 113 -9.24 2.92 14.49
CA THR A 113 -9.23 1.68 15.29
C THR A 113 -7.89 0.97 15.29
N ARG A 114 -7.05 1.17 14.26
CA ARG A 114 -5.78 0.45 14.04
C ARG A 114 -4.57 1.36 13.82
N GLY A 115 -4.78 2.61 13.40
CA GLY A 115 -3.72 3.47 12.88
C GLY A 115 -2.52 3.65 13.84
N GLN A 116 -2.74 3.72 15.15
CA GLN A 116 -1.62 3.82 16.10
C GLN A 116 -0.84 2.50 16.20
N ALA A 117 -1.54 1.37 16.26
CA ALA A 117 -0.90 0.06 16.32
C ALA A 117 -0.12 -0.25 15.03
N ASP A 118 -0.70 0.09 13.87
CA ASP A 118 -0.06 0.00 12.58
C ASP A 118 1.21 0.85 12.50
N PHE A 119 1.14 2.12 12.91
CA PHE A 119 2.30 3.01 12.96
C PHE A 119 3.42 2.45 13.83
N ASP A 120 3.11 2.00 15.05
CA ASP A 120 4.09 1.45 15.98
C ASP A 120 4.74 0.17 15.43
N SER A 121 3.95 -0.70 14.80
CA SER A 121 4.41 -1.92 14.14
C SER A 121 5.30 -1.61 12.93
N GLU A 122 4.83 -0.76 12.02
CA GLU A 122 5.58 -0.42 10.79
C GLU A 122 6.89 0.30 11.06
N VAL A 123 6.93 1.23 12.01
CA VAL A 123 8.19 1.89 12.45
C VAL A 123 9.21 0.86 12.94
N GLY A 124 8.76 -0.15 13.68
CA GLY A 124 9.61 -1.24 14.15
C GLY A 124 10.12 -2.13 13.01
N ARG A 125 9.28 -2.42 12.03
CA ARG A 125 9.59 -3.29 10.89
C ARG A 125 10.42 -2.61 9.81
N PHE A 126 10.11 -1.33 9.50
CA PHE A 126 10.70 -0.55 8.42
C PHE A 126 11.28 0.80 8.87
N PRO A 127 12.22 0.84 9.82
CA PRO A 127 12.74 2.12 10.32
C PRO A 127 13.30 3.02 9.22
N ARG A 128 13.80 2.44 8.12
CA ARG A 128 14.31 3.19 6.95
C ARG A 128 13.21 4.03 6.29
N LEU A 129 11.98 3.55 6.24
CA LEU A 129 10.85 4.27 5.63
C LEU A 129 10.31 5.40 6.52
N PHE A 130 10.65 5.42 7.80
CA PHE A 130 10.16 6.41 8.77
C PHE A 130 11.25 7.40 9.17
N GLN A 131 12.01 7.90 8.20
CA GLN A 131 13.00 8.95 8.45
C GLN A 131 12.33 10.21 9.02
N GLY A 132 12.79 10.69 10.19
CA GLY A 132 12.15 11.80 10.88
C GLY A 132 10.84 11.41 11.58
N VAL A 133 10.75 10.17 12.07
CA VAL A 133 9.58 9.66 12.81
C VAL A 133 9.24 10.53 14.02
N GLU A 134 10.23 11.14 14.65
CA GLU A 134 10.08 12.06 15.78
C GLU A 134 9.26 13.34 15.46
N GLU A 135 9.05 13.63 14.19
CA GLU A 135 8.26 14.77 13.72
C GLU A 135 6.77 14.42 13.54
N VAL A 136 6.41 13.15 13.66
CA VAL A 136 5.02 12.69 13.54
C VAL A 136 4.27 13.08 14.82
N ALA A 137 3.39 14.07 14.72
CA ALA A 137 2.66 14.60 15.86
C ALA A 137 1.43 13.75 16.26
N GLY A 138 1.02 12.80 15.44
CA GLY A 138 -0.13 11.93 15.64
C GLY A 138 -0.74 11.45 14.33
N LEU A 139 -1.86 10.76 14.42
CA LEU A 139 -2.54 10.17 13.27
C LEU A 139 -3.07 11.25 12.31
N THR A 140 -3.07 10.92 11.03
CA THR A 140 -3.70 11.74 9.99
C THR A 140 -5.20 11.46 9.95
N TRP A 141 -6.02 12.52 10.01
CA TRP A 141 -7.46 12.40 10.03
C TRP A 141 -8.11 12.89 8.73
N PRO A 142 -8.76 12.00 7.96
CA PRO A 142 -9.60 12.43 6.85
C PRO A 142 -10.71 13.38 7.32
N THR A 143 -10.88 14.50 6.61
CA THR A 143 -11.91 15.50 6.88
C THR A 143 -13.15 15.31 6.00
N PHE A 144 -12.99 14.63 4.87
CA PHE A 144 -14.09 14.16 4.03
C PHE A 144 -13.99 12.65 3.85
N SER A 145 -15.13 11.98 3.92
CA SER A 145 -15.19 10.55 3.64
C SER A 145 -16.34 10.22 2.68
N PHE A 146 -16.18 9.14 1.93
CA PHE A 146 -17.16 8.60 1.01
C PHE A 146 -17.26 7.08 1.16
N GLU A 147 -18.39 6.47 0.76
CA GLU A 147 -18.62 5.04 0.95
C GLU A 147 -18.13 4.21 -0.25
N ARG A 148 -18.54 4.56 -1.44
CA ARG A 148 -18.27 3.75 -2.65
C ARG A 148 -17.50 4.49 -3.71
N GLU A 149 -17.92 5.70 -4.02
CA GLU A 149 -17.28 6.53 -5.02
C GLU A 149 -17.53 8.02 -4.78
N MET A 150 -16.58 8.83 -5.23
CA MET A 150 -16.66 10.28 -5.23
C MET A 150 -15.94 10.80 -6.47
N SER A 151 -16.50 11.80 -7.15
CA SER A 151 -15.79 12.56 -8.17
C SER A 151 -15.21 13.84 -7.57
N LEU A 152 -13.93 14.06 -7.81
CA LEU A 152 -13.20 15.27 -7.49
C LEU A 152 -12.82 15.97 -8.80
N TRP A 153 -13.19 17.23 -8.95
CA TRP A 153 -12.85 18.02 -10.12
C TRP A 153 -11.61 18.87 -9.89
N VAL A 154 -10.56 18.59 -10.64
CA VAL A 154 -9.27 19.27 -10.55
C VAL A 154 -9.10 20.15 -11.79
N GLY A 155 -9.58 21.38 -11.70
CA GLY A 155 -9.85 22.18 -12.90
C GLY A 155 -10.94 21.53 -13.74
N GLY A 156 -10.71 21.37 -15.05
CA GLY A 156 -11.63 20.68 -15.96
C GLY A 156 -11.53 19.14 -15.94
N ARG A 157 -10.65 18.55 -15.11
CA ARG A 157 -10.42 17.09 -15.09
C ARG A 157 -11.18 16.42 -13.98
N GLU A 158 -11.91 15.35 -14.30
CA GLU A 158 -12.52 14.47 -13.32
C GLU A 158 -11.52 13.45 -12.79
N VAL A 159 -11.43 13.33 -11.47
CA VAL A 159 -10.74 12.27 -10.74
C VAL A 159 -11.79 11.46 -9.99
N GLN A 160 -12.01 10.23 -10.39
CA GLN A 160 -12.97 9.32 -9.76
C GLN A 160 -12.24 8.53 -8.66
N LEU A 161 -12.63 8.76 -7.41
CA LEU A 161 -12.18 7.98 -6.25
C LEU A 161 -13.15 6.81 -6.08
N LYS A 162 -12.65 5.58 -6.10
CA LYS A 162 -13.50 4.39 -6.08
C LYS A 162 -13.02 3.36 -5.06
N CYS A 163 -13.95 2.88 -4.23
CA CYS A 163 -13.79 1.65 -3.47
C CYS A 163 -14.33 0.50 -4.32
N LEU A 164 -13.44 -0.29 -4.92
CA LEU A 164 -13.82 -1.35 -5.84
C LEU A 164 -14.19 -2.66 -5.13
N GLY A 165 -13.92 -2.76 -3.85
CA GLY A 165 -14.16 -3.91 -2.98
C GLY A 165 -13.14 -3.96 -1.86
N ARG A 166 -13.28 -4.93 -0.95
CA ARG A 166 -12.26 -5.22 0.05
C ARG A 166 -11.08 -5.92 -0.65
N GLY A 167 -9.88 -5.65 -0.22
CA GLY A 167 -8.67 -6.25 -0.79
C GLY A 167 -7.53 -6.18 0.19
N HIS A 168 -6.57 -5.29 -0.05
CA HIS A 168 -5.44 -5.02 0.83
C HIS A 168 -5.89 -4.52 2.22
N SER A 169 -6.99 -3.78 2.27
CA SER A 169 -7.68 -3.36 3.48
C SER A 169 -9.20 -3.35 3.29
N SER A 170 -9.94 -2.89 4.29
CA SER A 170 -11.40 -2.75 4.18
C SER A 170 -11.84 -1.49 3.42
N GLY A 171 -10.93 -0.52 3.22
CA GLY A 171 -11.25 0.80 2.72
C GLY A 171 -10.43 1.24 1.52
N ASP A 172 -9.83 0.30 0.79
CA ASP A 172 -8.97 0.61 -0.35
C ASP A 172 -9.65 1.51 -1.36
N THR A 173 -8.96 2.59 -1.73
CA THR A 173 -9.41 3.57 -2.69
C THR A 173 -8.43 3.63 -3.86
N VAL A 174 -8.95 3.51 -5.07
CA VAL A 174 -8.20 3.81 -6.29
C VAL A 174 -8.60 5.19 -6.82
N ALA A 175 -7.65 5.93 -7.39
CA ALA A 175 -7.94 7.19 -8.08
C ALA A 175 -7.85 6.96 -9.60
N TRP A 176 -8.99 7.05 -10.27
CA TRP A 176 -9.15 6.80 -11.69
C TRP A 176 -9.37 8.10 -12.46
N LEU A 177 -8.58 8.33 -13.50
CA LEU A 177 -8.65 9.49 -14.40
C LEU A 177 -9.11 9.00 -15.78
N PRO A 178 -10.43 9.02 -16.07
CA PRO A 178 -10.97 8.40 -17.30
C PRO A 178 -10.54 9.09 -18.59
N ASP A 179 -10.30 10.41 -18.57
CA ASP A 179 -9.90 11.21 -19.74
C ASP A 179 -8.54 10.76 -20.28
N CYS A 180 -7.59 10.45 -19.40
CA CYS A 180 -6.23 10.04 -19.78
C CYS A 180 -5.94 8.55 -19.53
N GLY A 181 -6.84 7.81 -18.88
CA GLY A 181 -6.68 6.38 -18.60
C GLY A 181 -5.59 6.06 -17.58
N VAL A 182 -5.32 6.99 -16.67
CA VAL A 182 -4.35 6.80 -15.55
C VAL A 182 -5.09 6.30 -14.33
N LEU A 183 -4.56 5.25 -13.71
CA LEU A 183 -5.05 4.67 -12.46
C LEU A 183 -3.94 4.70 -11.40
N PHE A 184 -4.19 5.35 -10.27
CA PHE A 184 -3.44 5.16 -9.04
C PHE A 184 -4.12 4.07 -8.24
N ALA A 185 -3.48 2.92 -8.11
CA ALA A 185 -4.10 1.73 -7.55
C ALA A 185 -3.90 1.58 -6.03
N GLY A 186 -2.98 2.36 -5.43
CA GLY A 186 -2.52 2.06 -4.08
C GLY A 186 -2.03 0.62 -3.98
N ASP A 187 -2.08 0.04 -2.78
CA ASP A 187 -1.62 -1.33 -2.54
C ASP A 187 -2.62 -2.41 -2.98
N VAL A 188 -3.72 -2.02 -3.67
CA VAL A 188 -4.60 -2.96 -4.37
C VAL A 188 -3.85 -3.71 -5.47
N VAL A 189 -2.87 -3.07 -6.12
CA VAL A 189 -2.02 -3.68 -7.14
C VAL A 189 -0.56 -3.38 -6.85
N GLU A 190 0.24 -4.43 -6.77
CA GLU A 190 1.69 -4.32 -6.72
C GLU A 190 2.31 -4.79 -8.05
N ASN A 191 3.38 -4.13 -8.49
CA ASN A 191 4.05 -4.51 -9.72
C ASN A 191 5.43 -5.11 -9.45
N ARG A 192 5.52 -6.44 -9.43
CA ARG A 192 6.75 -7.21 -9.15
C ARG A 192 7.40 -6.84 -7.82
N CYS A 193 6.56 -6.59 -6.82
CA CYS A 193 6.92 -6.44 -5.43
C CYS A 193 6.08 -7.41 -4.60
N GLY A 194 6.58 -7.82 -3.43
CA GLY A 194 5.83 -8.64 -2.49
C GLY A 194 4.51 -7.95 -2.13
N VAL A 195 3.43 -8.70 -2.14
CA VAL A 195 2.08 -8.20 -1.91
C VAL A 195 1.77 -8.37 -0.42
N TYR A 196 1.74 -7.28 0.34
CA TYR A 196 1.41 -7.37 1.76
C TYR A 196 -0.08 -7.67 1.95
N ALA A 197 -0.36 -8.81 2.57
CA ALA A 197 -1.71 -9.28 2.83
C ALA A 197 -2.03 -9.46 4.33
N GLY A 198 -1.19 -8.96 5.24
CA GLY A 198 -1.36 -9.15 6.69
C GLY A 198 -2.67 -8.60 7.25
N ASP A 199 -3.23 -7.57 6.64
CA ASP A 199 -4.51 -6.94 7.00
C ASP A 199 -5.60 -7.15 5.93
N ALA A 200 -5.34 -8.04 4.96
CA ALA A 200 -6.18 -8.19 3.80
C ALA A 200 -7.44 -9.02 4.05
N TYR A 201 -8.38 -8.85 3.13
CA TYR A 201 -9.47 -9.78 2.84
C TYR A 201 -9.09 -10.55 1.56
N ILE A 202 -8.21 -11.55 1.72
CA ILE A 202 -7.49 -12.16 0.59
C ILE A 202 -8.43 -12.79 -0.42
N ARG A 203 -9.50 -13.45 0.04
CA ARG A 203 -10.50 -14.06 -0.85
C ARG A 203 -11.31 -13.04 -1.63
N ASP A 204 -11.65 -11.90 -1.02
CA ASP A 204 -12.42 -10.84 -1.67
C ASP A 204 -11.56 -10.08 -2.67
N TRP A 205 -10.25 -10.00 -2.42
CA TRP A 205 -9.31 -9.24 -3.24
C TRP A 205 -9.31 -9.66 -4.71
N ALA A 206 -9.53 -10.94 -5.01
CA ALA A 206 -9.68 -11.42 -6.38
C ALA A 206 -10.77 -10.68 -7.15
N GLY A 207 -11.94 -10.45 -6.53
CA GLY A 207 -13.03 -9.68 -7.12
C GLY A 207 -12.68 -8.21 -7.32
N THR A 208 -11.97 -7.62 -6.38
CA THR A 208 -11.46 -6.24 -6.45
C THR A 208 -10.47 -6.07 -7.61
N LEU A 209 -9.57 -7.03 -7.81
CA LEU A 209 -8.63 -7.04 -8.93
C LEU A 209 -9.35 -7.16 -10.29
N GLU A 210 -10.42 -7.95 -10.39
CA GLU A 210 -11.23 -7.99 -11.61
C GLU A 210 -11.94 -6.65 -11.88
N ALA A 211 -12.38 -5.95 -10.83
CA ALA A 211 -12.94 -4.60 -10.97
C ALA A 211 -11.88 -3.58 -11.43
N VAL A 212 -10.62 -3.71 -10.98
CA VAL A 212 -9.50 -2.91 -11.51
C VAL A 212 -9.29 -3.16 -13.00
N LYS A 213 -9.27 -4.44 -13.44
CA LYS A 213 -9.15 -4.79 -14.88
C LYS A 213 -10.27 -4.20 -15.72
N ALA A 214 -11.50 -4.14 -15.15
CA ALA A 214 -12.68 -3.59 -15.83
C ALA A 214 -12.56 -2.08 -16.13
N LEU A 215 -11.77 -1.31 -15.38
CA LEU A 215 -11.47 0.09 -15.68
C LEU A 215 -10.61 0.27 -16.94
N ARG A 216 -9.92 -0.79 -17.39
CA ARG A 216 -9.05 -0.80 -18.58
C ARG A 216 -7.99 0.31 -18.56
N PRO A 217 -7.17 0.41 -17.51
CA PRO A 217 -6.17 1.46 -17.42
C PRO A 217 -5.17 1.37 -18.58
N ARG A 218 -4.76 2.54 -19.07
CA ARG A 218 -3.65 2.68 -20.03
C ARG A 218 -2.32 2.91 -19.33
N VAL A 219 -2.38 3.53 -18.16
CA VAL A 219 -1.26 3.73 -17.23
C VAL A 219 -1.71 3.32 -15.86
N LEU A 220 -0.91 2.52 -15.15
CA LEU A 220 -1.17 2.09 -13.79
C LEU A 220 0.01 2.45 -12.90
N VAL A 221 -0.25 3.19 -11.85
CA VAL A 221 0.66 3.45 -10.73
C VAL A 221 0.34 2.44 -9.65
N PRO A 222 1.18 1.41 -9.43
CA PRO A 222 0.98 0.44 -8.36
C PRO A 222 1.33 1.03 -7.00
N GLY A 223 1.00 0.34 -5.94
CA GLY A 223 1.43 0.69 -4.59
C GLY A 223 2.95 0.70 -4.46
N ARG A 224 3.60 -0.34 -4.98
CA ARG A 224 5.06 -0.46 -5.08
C ARG A 224 5.45 -1.00 -6.46
N GLY A 225 6.68 -0.71 -6.84
CA GLY A 225 7.23 -1.12 -8.12
C GLY A 225 7.02 -0.10 -9.24
N ALA A 226 7.53 -0.41 -10.41
CA ALA A 226 7.52 0.50 -11.55
C ALA A 226 6.11 0.76 -12.08
N VAL A 227 5.87 1.99 -12.54
CA VAL A 227 4.68 2.34 -13.35
C VAL A 227 4.65 1.50 -14.63
N VAL A 228 3.47 1.10 -15.03
CA VAL A 228 3.24 0.45 -16.33
C VAL A 228 2.37 1.32 -17.21
N SER A 229 2.78 1.50 -18.47
CA SER A 229 2.25 2.52 -19.38
C SER A 229 1.66 1.97 -20.68
N ASN A 230 1.18 0.72 -20.66
CA ASN A 230 0.37 0.18 -21.77
C ASN A 230 -0.69 -0.78 -21.21
N PRO A 231 -1.84 -0.94 -21.90
CA PRO A 231 -2.96 -1.73 -21.38
C PRO A 231 -2.60 -3.19 -21.07
N ALA A 232 -1.76 -3.83 -21.88
CA ALA A 232 -1.37 -5.23 -21.65
C ALA A 232 -0.49 -5.35 -20.40
N ALA A 233 0.46 -4.44 -20.18
CA ALA A 233 1.29 -4.41 -18.99
C ALA A 233 0.47 -4.08 -17.73
N CYS A 234 -0.54 -3.19 -17.82
CA CYS A 234 -1.45 -2.92 -16.71
C CYS A 234 -2.20 -4.18 -16.29
N ILE A 235 -2.76 -4.93 -17.24
CA ILE A 235 -3.43 -6.21 -16.96
C ILE A 235 -2.44 -7.23 -16.39
N ALA A 236 -1.21 -7.29 -16.91
CA ALA A 236 -0.18 -8.21 -16.41
C ALA A 236 0.24 -7.89 -14.95
N ALA A 237 0.33 -6.61 -14.56
CA ALA A 237 0.61 -6.21 -13.19
C ALA A 237 -0.53 -6.64 -12.24
N VAL A 238 -1.78 -6.40 -12.62
CA VAL A 238 -2.96 -6.88 -11.85
C VAL A 238 -2.95 -8.40 -11.74
N GLN A 239 -2.65 -9.12 -12.85
CA GLN A 239 -2.54 -10.58 -12.84
C GLN A 239 -1.40 -11.07 -11.94
N GLY A 240 -0.26 -10.37 -11.91
CA GLY A 240 0.86 -10.69 -11.02
C GLY A 240 0.47 -10.67 -9.55
N THR A 241 -0.27 -9.62 -9.11
CA THR A 241 -0.84 -9.54 -7.76
C THR A 241 -1.82 -10.69 -7.50
N GLN A 242 -2.71 -10.96 -8.45
CA GLN A 242 -3.69 -12.05 -8.33
C GLN A 242 -3.03 -13.43 -8.23
N ASP A 243 -1.99 -13.65 -9.02
CA ASP A 243 -1.21 -14.90 -9.01
C ASP A 243 -0.47 -15.10 -7.67
N PHE A 244 0.10 -14.02 -7.11
CA PHE A 244 0.73 -14.06 -5.79
C PHE A 244 -0.28 -14.50 -4.72
N LEU A 245 -1.43 -13.83 -4.64
CA LEU A 245 -2.47 -14.11 -3.64
C LEU A 245 -3.09 -15.49 -3.81
N SER A 246 -3.35 -15.94 -5.04
CA SER A 246 -3.91 -17.25 -5.30
C SER A 246 -2.92 -18.37 -4.97
N THR A 247 -1.62 -18.17 -5.23
CA THR A 247 -0.57 -19.12 -4.85
C THR A 247 -0.47 -19.20 -3.32
N LEU A 248 -0.46 -18.06 -2.62
CA LEU A 248 -0.46 -18.01 -1.16
C LEU A 248 -1.64 -18.80 -0.57
N LEU A 249 -2.87 -18.51 -1.00
CA LEU A 249 -4.07 -19.18 -0.49
C LEU A 249 -4.04 -20.68 -0.75
N SER A 250 -3.68 -21.11 -1.98
CA SER A 250 -3.66 -22.53 -2.33
C SER A 250 -2.59 -23.30 -1.54
N THR A 251 -1.42 -22.70 -1.33
CA THR A 251 -0.32 -23.30 -0.57
C THR A 251 -0.67 -23.47 0.90
N VAL A 252 -1.22 -22.41 1.54
CA VAL A 252 -1.63 -22.49 2.95
C VAL A 252 -2.81 -23.45 3.13
N GLN A 253 -3.76 -23.46 2.18
CA GLN A 253 -4.88 -24.41 2.21
C GLN A 253 -4.41 -25.86 2.13
N ALA A 254 -3.40 -26.16 1.29
CA ALA A 254 -2.82 -27.49 1.19
C ALA A 254 -2.14 -27.90 2.51
N GLY A 255 -1.43 -27.00 3.18
CA GLY A 255 -0.82 -27.25 4.48
C GLY A 255 -1.88 -27.56 5.56
N ILE A 256 -2.92 -26.74 5.67
CA ILE A 256 -4.04 -26.96 6.61
C ILE A 256 -4.71 -28.33 6.35
N ALA A 257 -4.94 -28.68 5.08
CA ALA A 257 -5.52 -29.97 4.70
C ALA A 257 -4.62 -31.15 5.06
N ALA A 258 -3.30 -30.95 5.11
CA ALA A 258 -2.32 -31.92 5.59
C ALA A 258 -2.19 -31.97 7.13
N GLY A 259 -2.90 -31.13 7.86
CA GLY A 259 -2.83 -31.03 9.32
C GLY A 259 -1.63 -30.21 9.84
N GLU A 260 -1.02 -29.41 8.99
CA GLU A 260 0.12 -28.56 9.31
C GLU A 260 -0.31 -27.34 10.15
N GLY A 261 0.55 -26.97 11.10
CA GLY A 261 0.41 -25.72 11.86
C GLY A 261 0.91 -24.51 11.09
N LEU A 262 0.80 -23.32 11.70
CA LEU A 262 1.19 -22.06 11.09
C LEU A 262 2.66 -22.05 10.62
N ARG A 263 3.58 -22.58 11.43
CA ARG A 263 5.01 -22.68 11.07
C ARG A 263 5.23 -23.53 9.84
N ASP A 264 4.64 -24.74 9.81
CA ASP A 264 4.81 -25.65 8.69
C ASP A 264 4.20 -25.06 7.41
N CYS A 265 3.04 -24.41 7.51
CA CYS A 265 2.43 -23.66 6.40
C CYS A 265 3.33 -22.54 5.90
N PHE A 266 4.06 -21.86 6.79
CA PHE A 266 5.02 -20.82 6.41
C PHE A 266 6.23 -21.40 5.66
N GLU A 267 6.83 -22.48 6.19
CA GLU A 267 7.95 -23.17 5.53
C GLU A 267 7.55 -23.69 4.14
N ARG A 268 6.34 -24.24 4.02
CA ARG A 268 5.75 -24.63 2.75
C ARG A 268 5.60 -23.44 1.80
N ALA A 269 5.02 -22.33 2.26
CA ALA A 269 4.81 -21.16 1.44
C ALA A 269 6.15 -20.53 0.98
N GLU A 270 7.16 -20.47 1.86
CA GLU A 270 8.50 -20.04 1.49
C GLU A 270 9.08 -20.92 0.38
N ALA A 271 8.96 -22.25 0.48
CA ALA A 271 9.48 -23.18 -0.51
C ALA A 271 8.73 -23.11 -1.85
N GLU A 272 7.40 -23.01 -1.83
CA GLU A 272 6.58 -23.04 -3.05
C GLU A 272 6.49 -21.69 -3.76
N MET A 273 6.53 -20.58 -3.02
CA MET A 273 6.41 -19.22 -3.59
C MET A 273 7.76 -18.61 -4.01
N ALA A 274 8.87 -18.92 -3.30
CA ALA A 274 10.17 -18.32 -3.60
C ALA A 274 10.67 -18.57 -5.03
N PRO A 275 10.47 -19.73 -5.68
CA PRO A 275 10.90 -19.93 -7.07
C PRO A 275 10.27 -18.95 -8.07
N ARG A 276 9.09 -18.39 -7.74
CA ARG A 276 8.35 -17.49 -8.61
C ARG A 276 8.42 -16.02 -8.14
N PHE A 277 8.43 -15.79 -6.85
CA PHE A 277 8.29 -14.47 -6.25
C PHE A 277 9.46 -14.06 -5.34
N GLY A 278 10.40 -14.95 -5.09
CA GLY A 278 11.48 -14.72 -4.12
C GLY A 278 12.46 -13.61 -4.51
N ASP A 279 12.54 -13.23 -5.79
CA ASP A 279 13.30 -12.09 -6.31
C ASP A 279 12.53 -10.76 -6.24
N TRP A 280 11.23 -10.81 -5.88
CA TRP A 280 10.46 -9.59 -5.72
C TRP A 280 10.89 -8.84 -4.46
N PRO A 281 11.20 -7.53 -4.56
CA PRO A 281 11.48 -6.73 -3.37
C PRO A 281 10.37 -6.90 -2.34
N VAL A 282 10.73 -6.84 -1.06
CA VAL A 282 9.88 -7.02 0.13
C VAL A 282 9.22 -8.41 0.28
N PHE A 283 9.40 -9.36 -0.64
CA PHE A 283 8.82 -10.71 -0.54
C PHE A 283 9.09 -11.37 0.82
N GLN A 284 10.35 -11.45 1.23
CA GLN A 284 10.72 -12.08 2.51
C GLN A 284 10.17 -11.35 3.73
N HIS A 285 9.91 -10.03 3.58
CA HIS A 285 9.33 -9.24 4.64
C HIS A 285 7.82 -9.51 4.79
N VAL A 286 7.08 -9.55 3.69
CA VAL A 286 5.61 -9.68 3.71
C VAL A 286 5.15 -11.11 3.99
N LEU A 287 5.86 -12.11 3.52
CA LEU A 287 5.44 -13.52 3.56
C LEU A 287 5.01 -14.03 4.95
N PRO A 288 5.69 -13.71 6.06
CA PRO A 288 5.25 -14.12 7.41
C PRO A 288 3.85 -13.64 7.75
N PHE A 289 3.56 -12.37 7.45
CA PHE A 289 2.27 -11.74 7.72
C PHE A 289 1.17 -12.29 6.81
N ASP A 290 1.51 -12.53 5.55
CA ASP A 290 0.62 -13.05 4.52
C ASP A 290 0.17 -14.47 4.85
N VAL A 291 1.12 -15.33 5.25
CA VAL A 291 0.82 -16.72 5.66
C VAL A 291 -0.02 -16.73 6.93
N SER A 292 0.32 -15.89 7.93
CA SER A 292 -0.48 -15.77 9.16
C SER A 292 -1.93 -15.36 8.83
N ARG A 293 -2.12 -14.37 7.96
CA ARG A 293 -3.45 -13.91 7.56
C ARG A 293 -4.21 -14.96 6.74
N ALA A 294 -3.54 -15.61 5.78
CA ALA A 294 -4.14 -16.68 4.98
C ALA A 294 -4.58 -17.86 5.87
N PHE A 295 -3.76 -18.24 6.85
CA PHE A 295 -4.07 -19.28 7.82
C PHE A 295 -5.30 -18.93 8.66
N ASP A 296 -5.36 -17.69 9.18
CA ASP A 296 -6.50 -17.18 9.94
C ASP A 296 -7.79 -17.17 9.08
N GLU A 297 -7.73 -16.63 7.86
CA GLU A 297 -8.89 -16.50 6.99
C GLU A 297 -9.43 -17.86 6.51
N LEU A 298 -8.55 -18.80 6.20
CA LEU A 298 -8.90 -20.18 5.86
C LEU A 298 -9.44 -20.94 7.07
N GLY A 299 -8.98 -20.59 8.29
CA GLY A 299 -9.51 -21.07 9.57
C GLY A 299 -10.86 -20.46 9.97
N GLY A 300 -11.44 -19.54 9.17
CA GLY A 300 -12.75 -18.93 9.40
C GLY A 300 -12.71 -17.59 10.13
N ILE A 301 -11.54 -16.99 10.35
CA ILE A 301 -11.40 -15.65 10.93
C ILE A 301 -11.56 -14.62 9.82
N GLU A 302 -12.75 -14.05 9.67
CA GLU A 302 -13.05 -13.10 8.60
C GLU A 302 -12.27 -11.79 8.75
N HIS A 303 -12.30 -11.18 9.93
CA HIS A 303 -11.66 -9.89 10.16
C HIS A 303 -10.19 -10.05 10.53
N PRO A 304 -9.27 -9.36 9.84
CA PRO A 304 -7.86 -9.43 10.17
C PRO A 304 -7.60 -8.88 11.57
N ALA A 305 -6.79 -9.58 12.33
CA ALA A 305 -6.35 -9.12 13.64
C ALA A 305 -5.38 -7.94 13.49
N ILE A 306 -5.42 -7.00 14.45
CA ILE A 306 -4.56 -5.82 14.43
C ILE A 306 -3.10 -6.24 14.64
N TRP A 307 -2.21 -5.77 13.78
CA TRP A 307 -0.77 -5.90 13.98
C TRP A 307 -0.28 -4.89 15.00
N THR A 308 0.47 -5.38 15.96
CA THR A 308 1.16 -4.59 16.97
C THR A 308 2.63 -5.00 16.99
N ALA A 309 3.50 -4.15 17.52
CA ALA A 309 4.91 -4.49 17.67
C ALA A 309 5.15 -5.77 18.51
N ASP A 310 4.25 -6.09 19.44
CA ASP A 310 4.31 -7.34 20.21
C ASP A 310 3.95 -8.54 19.34
N ARG A 311 2.86 -8.46 18.59
CA ARG A 311 2.42 -9.52 17.68
C ARG A 311 3.45 -9.80 16.57
N ASP A 312 4.14 -8.80 16.08
CA ASP A 312 5.24 -8.96 15.12
C ASP A 312 6.35 -9.84 15.71
N ARG A 313 6.72 -9.59 16.98
CA ARG A 313 7.73 -10.38 17.69
C ARG A 313 7.26 -11.81 17.97
N GLU A 314 6.02 -11.98 18.38
CA GLU A 314 5.40 -13.29 18.64
C GLU A 314 5.37 -14.13 17.34
N LEU A 315 4.93 -13.52 16.22
CA LEU A 315 4.93 -14.18 14.92
C LEU A 315 6.34 -14.65 14.55
N TRP A 316 7.34 -13.79 14.68
CA TRP A 316 8.73 -14.15 14.41
C TRP A 316 9.21 -15.33 15.24
N GLN A 317 8.89 -15.35 16.53
CA GLN A 317 9.24 -16.45 17.42
C GLN A 317 8.57 -17.78 17.00
N ILE A 318 7.30 -17.72 16.57
CA ILE A 318 6.57 -18.90 16.08
C ILE A 318 7.23 -19.46 14.82
N LEU A 319 7.61 -18.59 13.88
CA LEU A 319 8.08 -19.00 12.56
C LEU A 319 9.56 -19.37 12.52
N ARG A 320 10.40 -18.75 13.35
CA ARG A 320 11.88 -18.87 13.29
C ARG A 320 12.51 -19.29 14.61
N GLY A 321 11.72 -19.43 15.70
CA GLY A 321 12.17 -19.79 17.06
C GLY A 321 12.46 -21.27 17.31
#